data_b88585cd939a118ae3fcd228670928e0
#
_entry.id   b88585cd939a118ae3fcd228670928e0
#
_cell.length_a   1.000
_cell.length_b   1.000
_cell.length_c   1.000
_cell.angle_alpha   90.00
_cell.angle_beta   90.00
_cell.angle_gamma   90.00
#
_symmetry.space_group_name_H-M   'P 1'
#
loop_
_entity.id
_entity.type
_entity.pdbx_description
1 polymer ?
#
loop_
_entity_poly.entity_id
_entity_poly.type
_entity_poly.pdbx_seq_one_letter_code
_entity_poly.pdbx_strand_id
1 'polypeptide(L)' 'PEAASVDDAIGLLGIPLNQVGLVSVDGQAVPKARRGATMLSEGNQIVVMAPLTGG' A
#
# COMPACT_ATOMS: atom_id res chain seq x y z
N PRO A 1 -9.37 13.44 2.91
CA PRO A 1 -10.40 12.43 3.16
C PRO A 1 -10.07 11.60 4.36
N GLU A 2 -11.07 11.22 5.09
CA GLU A 2 -10.87 10.49 6.31
C GLU A 2 -10.52 9.04 6.06
N ALA A 3 -10.98 8.50 4.97
CA ALA A 3 -10.74 7.10 4.70
C ALA A 3 -10.25 6.93 3.28
N ALA A 4 -9.21 6.14 3.14
CA ALA A 4 -8.65 5.84 1.84
C ALA A 4 -8.17 4.39 1.88
N SER A 5 -8.21 3.74 0.75
CA SER A 5 -7.64 2.40 0.66
C SER A 5 -6.13 2.48 0.59
N VAL A 6 -5.49 1.32 0.77
CA VAL A 6 -4.04 1.24 0.61
C VAL A 6 -3.65 1.67 -0.80
N ASP A 7 -4.40 1.25 -1.81
CA ASP A 7 -4.11 1.66 -3.18
C ASP A 7 -4.23 3.17 -3.36
N ASP A 8 -5.21 3.78 -2.72
CA ASP A 8 -5.37 5.23 -2.79
C ASP A 8 -4.16 5.95 -2.20
N ALA A 9 -3.68 5.46 -1.07
CA ALA A 9 -2.52 6.07 -0.42
C ALA A 9 -1.28 5.94 -1.29
N ILE A 10 -1.09 4.78 -1.91
CA ILE A 10 0.05 4.57 -2.78
C ILE A 10 -0.02 5.52 -3.97
N GLY A 11 -1.21 5.74 -4.50
CA GLY A 11 -1.38 6.67 -5.60
C GLY A 11 -1.03 8.09 -5.21
N LEU A 12 -1.35 8.49 -3.98
CA LEU A 12 -1.01 9.82 -3.50
C LEU A 12 0.51 10.02 -3.39
N LEU A 13 1.23 8.94 -3.15
CA LEU A 13 2.69 9.01 -3.09
C LEU A 13 3.33 9.07 -4.47
N GLY A 14 2.54 8.89 -5.52
CA GLY A 14 3.07 8.93 -6.87
C GLY A 14 3.74 7.65 -7.30
N ILE A 15 3.51 6.56 -6.62
CA ILE A 15 4.13 5.28 -6.93
C ILE A 15 3.20 4.49 -7.85
N PRO A 16 3.66 4.06 -9.03
CA PRO A 16 2.83 3.21 -9.88
C PRO A 16 2.51 1.89 -9.18
N LEU A 17 1.26 1.48 -9.24
CA LEU A 17 0.83 0.27 -8.54
C LEU A 17 1.57 -0.97 -9.02
N ASN A 18 1.94 -1.00 -10.29
CA ASN A 18 2.66 -2.16 -10.82
C ASN A 18 4.12 -2.21 -10.38
N GLN A 19 4.58 -1.18 -9.69
CA GLN A 19 5.94 -1.16 -9.16
C GLN A 19 5.96 -1.33 -7.65
N VAL A 20 4.82 -1.63 -7.08
CA VAL A 20 4.72 -1.88 -5.64
C VAL A 20 4.88 -3.37 -5.40
N GLY A 21 5.85 -3.74 -4.59
CA GLY A 21 6.04 -5.12 -4.22
C GLY A 21 5.19 -5.49 -3.02
N LEU A 22 5.78 -5.41 -1.85
CA LEU A 22 5.08 -5.75 -0.62
C LEU A 22 4.62 -4.50 0.08
N VAL A 23 3.41 -4.54 0.61
CA VAL A 23 2.88 -3.45 1.42
C VAL A 23 2.47 -4.02 2.77
N SER A 24 2.82 -3.31 3.83
CA SER A 24 2.32 -3.66 5.15
C SER A 24 1.71 -2.45 5.81
N VAL A 25 0.70 -2.70 6.64
CA VAL A 25 0.04 -1.67 7.41
C VAL A 25 0.12 -2.08 8.87
N ASP A 26 0.74 -1.23 9.68
CA ASP A 26 0.93 -1.49 11.11
C ASP A 26 1.60 -2.85 11.35
N GLY A 27 2.53 -3.21 10.49
CA GLY A 27 3.27 -4.45 10.63
C GLY A 27 2.59 -5.68 10.04
N GLN A 28 1.44 -5.50 9.41
CA GLN A 28 0.73 -6.63 8.81
C GLN A 28 0.78 -6.53 7.30
N ALA A 29 1.21 -7.60 6.66
CA ALA A 29 1.30 -7.62 5.21
C ALA A 29 -0.09 -7.56 4.58
N VAL A 30 -0.22 -6.76 3.53
CA VAL A 30 -1.47 -6.61 2.80
C VAL A 30 -1.26 -7.18 1.39
N PRO A 31 -1.94 -8.27 1.04
CA PRO A 31 -1.79 -8.84 -0.30
C PRO A 31 -2.28 -7.89 -1.37
N LYS A 32 -1.73 -8.04 -2.55
CA LYS A 32 -2.11 -7.19 -3.67
C LYS A 32 -3.62 -7.22 -3.91
N ALA A 33 -4.24 -8.39 -3.78
CA ALA A 33 -5.66 -8.53 -4.03
C ALA A 33 -6.50 -7.79 -3.00
N ARG A 34 -5.92 -7.44 -1.86
CA ARG A 34 -6.66 -6.78 -0.79
C ARG A 34 -6.34 -5.31 -0.64
N ARG A 35 -5.36 -4.81 -1.37
CA ARG A 35 -4.95 -3.42 -1.19
C ARG A 35 -6.10 -2.45 -1.46
N GLY A 36 -6.88 -2.70 -2.50
CA GLY A 36 -7.99 -1.82 -2.82
C GLY A 36 -9.14 -1.90 -1.84
N ALA A 37 -9.21 -2.97 -1.07
CA ALA A 37 -10.28 -3.16 -0.09
C ALA A 37 -9.85 -2.86 1.33
N THR A 38 -8.55 -2.70 1.58
CA THR A 38 -8.04 -2.42 2.91
C THR A 38 -8.08 -0.92 3.13
N MET A 39 -8.97 -0.48 4.00
CA MET A 39 -9.11 0.93 4.30
C MET A 39 -8.15 1.35 5.39
N LEU A 40 -7.63 2.54 5.26
CA LEU A 40 -6.68 3.09 6.22
C LEU A 40 -7.40 4.03 7.16
N SER A 41 -6.90 4.11 8.38
CA SER A 41 -7.37 5.04 9.37
C SER A 41 -6.24 5.98 9.75
N GLU A 42 -6.62 7.07 10.38
CA GLU A 42 -5.64 8.01 10.87
C GLU A 42 -4.70 7.32 11.85
N GLY A 43 -3.41 7.54 11.69
CA GLY A 43 -2.44 6.92 12.57
C GLY A 43 -1.87 5.60 12.06
N ASN A 44 -2.41 5.05 10.99
CA ASN A 44 -1.84 3.84 10.41
C ASN A 44 -0.46 4.11 9.85
N GLN A 45 0.42 3.14 10.01
CA GLN A 45 1.76 3.22 9.46
C GLN A 45 1.87 2.27 8.28
N ILE A 46 2.22 2.82 7.13
CA ILE A 46 2.30 2.05 5.90
C ILE A 46 3.76 1.90 5.50
N VAL A 47 4.14 0.68 5.17
CA VAL A 47 5.46 0.40 4.63
C VAL A 47 5.27 -0.16 3.23
N VAL A 48 5.89 0.47 2.26
CA VAL A 48 5.81 0.05 0.86
C VAL A 48 7.20 -0.37 0.42
N MET A 49 7.30 -1.56 -0.12
CA MET A 49 8.57 -2.10 -0.59
C MET A 49 8.54 -2.29 -2.09
N ALA A 50 9.65 -1.99 -2.72
CA ALA A 50 9.79 -2.22 -4.15
C ALA A 50 9.85 -3.72 -4.43
N PRO A 51 9.42 -4.13 -5.64
CA PRO A 51 9.55 -5.55 -5.99
C PRO A 51 11.00 -5.95 -6.08
N LEU A 52 11.24 -7.22 -5.75
CA LEU A 52 12.60 -7.74 -5.77
C LEU A 52 13.06 -8.15 -7.15
N THR A 53 12.20 -8.13 -8.11
CA THR A 53 12.58 -8.50 -9.45
C THR A 53 13.64 -7.53 -9.94
N GLY A 54 14.81 -8.03 -10.09
CA GLY A 54 15.90 -7.17 -10.46
C GLY A 54 15.88 -6.73 -11.91
N GLY A 55 14.93 -7.09 -12.60
CA GLY A 55 14.96 -6.71 -13.97
C GLY A 55 13.92 -6.12 -14.58
#